data_3a1600cb99afd88cb12d68b2572b9caf
#
_entry.id   3a1600cb99afd88cb12d68b2572b9caf
#
_cell.length_a   1.000
_cell.length_b   1.000
_cell.length_c   1.000
_cell.angle_alpha   90.00
_cell.angle_beta   90.00
_cell.angle_gamma   90.00
#
_symmetry.space_group_name_H-M   'P 1'
#
loop_
_entity.id
_entity.type
_entity.pdbx_description
1 polymer ?
#
loop_
_entity_poly.entity_id
_entity_poly.type
_entity_poly.pdbx_seq_one_letter_code
_entity_poly.pdbx_strand_id
1 'polypeptide(L)'
;MSPADNVSTLLYCAAMSGARRLNIYEPFRSIFYAPQFVALYGRHFAAEGLDVEVITAGAGATTTGALMDGHAEIALGGIMRSLDVADRGGPFLVHFAEVNSRNGFFLLSRERRADFRWSDLVGKTLVDFAEAPTPWQCLLTVLRKHGVDPGAVRIERTLPLPEAIAAFRRGHGDFLQTGQPFTEELIGDGTAYLAVSMGEATGPVPFSSYMTTGAFLRDGRDVLVRFTRALHSAQRWMARADPKDIAATIAPAFAEVQADIRQRAVARYLTQQTWARDPIIRRPGYEYLQRILLDGGFIKRAHRYEDLIDTSVAEQIVGAA
;
A
#
# COMPACT_ATOMS: atom_id res chain seq x y z
N MET A 1 37.04 12.53 -5.50
CA MET A 1 35.80 13.12 -6.06
C MET A 1 36.14 13.67 -7.44
N SER A 2 35.48 13.19 -8.47
CA SER A 2 35.70 13.61 -9.86
C SER A 2 35.04 14.97 -10.11
N PRO A 3 35.57 15.82 -11.04
CA PRO A 3 34.89 17.07 -11.42
C PRO A 3 33.45 16.87 -11.92
N ALA A 4 33.10 15.70 -12.45
CA ALA A 4 31.75 15.34 -12.87
C ALA A 4 30.77 15.22 -11.68
N ASP A 5 31.25 14.77 -10.50
CA ASP A 5 30.43 14.65 -9.28
C ASP A 5 30.05 16.02 -8.73
N ASN A 6 30.96 17.02 -8.89
CA ASN A 6 30.76 18.38 -8.40
C ASN A 6 29.77 19.18 -9.25
N VAL A 7 29.77 18.97 -10.58
CA VAL A 7 28.83 19.61 -11.51
C VAL A 7 27.43 19.05 -11.33
N SER A 8 27.30 17.73 -11.15
CA SER A 8 26.02 17.07 -10.86
C SER A 8 25.42 17.54 -9.54
N THR A 9 26.25 17.70 -8.50
CA THR A 9 25.84 18.21 -7.17
C THR A 9 25.43 19.68 -7.22
N LEU A 10 26.16 20.51 -7.94
CA LEU A 10 25.85 21.94 -8.12
C LEU A 10 24.58 22.18 -8.94
N LEU A 11 24.36 21.38 -9.99
CA LEU A 11 23.10 21.41 -10.76
C LEU A 11 21.91 20.91 -9.92
N TYR A 12 22.14 19.95 -9.04
CA TYR A 12 21.13 19.48 -8.09
C TYR A 12 20.75 20.58 -7.08
N CYS A 13 21.72 21.25 -6.47
CA CYS A 13 21.47 22.36 -5.54
C CYS A 13 20.80 23.55 -6.23
N ALA A 14 21.17 23.88 -7.48
CA ALA A 14 20.55 24.96 -8.23
C ALA A 14 19.10 24.64 -8.68
N ALA A 15 18.82 23.39 -9.05
CA ALA A 15 17.46 22.96 -9.42
C ALA A 15 16.49 22.92 -8.21
N MET A 16 17.01 22.78 -6.98
CA MET A 16 16.21 22.72 -5.75
C MET A 16 15.99 24.08 -5.09
N SER A 17 16.66 25.15 -5.53
CA SER A 17 16.53 26.48 -4.88
C SER A 17 15.16 27.16 -5.04
N GLY A 18 14.18 26.50 -5.67
CA GLY A 18 12.78 26.93 -5.81
C GLY A 18 11.77 25.80 -5.64
N ALA A 19 12.23 24.61 -5.25
CA ALA A 19 11.35 23.46 -5.10
C ALA A 19 10.41 23.62 -3.90
N ARG A 20 9.14 23.27 -4.08
CA ARG A 20 8.14 23.23 -3.01
C ARG A 20 8.43 22.03 -2.08
N ARG A 21 8.83 22.31 -0.84
CA ARG A 21 8.99 21.25 0.17
C ARG A 21 7.63 20.69 0.56
N LEU A 22 7.54 19.35 0.65
CA LEU A 22 6.33 18.62 0.93
C LEU A 22 6.63 17.41 1.82
N ASN A 23 5.99 17.34 2.98
CA ASN A 23 6.06 16.19 3.87
C ASN A 23 4.90 15.25 3.59
N ILE A 24 5.21 13.98 3.29
CA ILE A 24 4.23 12.92 3.08
C ILE A 24 4.30 11.97 4.26
N TYR A 25 3.18 11.72 4.91
CA TYR A 25 3.09 10.70 5.96
C TYR A 25 2.65 9.37 5.37
N GLU A 26 3.39 8.28 5.71
CA GLU A 26 3.02 6.90 5.43
C GLU A 26 2.74 6.13 6.73
N PRO A 27 1.86 5.11 6.73
CA PRO A 27 1.50 4.41 7.97
C PRO A 27 2.63 3.49 8.47
N PHE A 28 3.40 2.92 7.55
CA PHE A 28 4.58 2.07 7.81
C PHE A 28 5.42 1.97 6.54
N ARG A 29 6.72 1.75 6.68
CA ARG A 29 7.64 1.53 5.57
C ARG A 29 7.40 0.15 4.96
N SER A 30 7.09 0.07 3.66
CA SER A 30 6.82 -1.20 2.99
C SER A 30 7.08 -1.14 1.48
N ILE A 31 7.60 -2.23 0.91
CA ILE A 31 7.71 -2.44 -0.55
C ILE A 31 6.33 -2.36 -1.22
N PHE A 32 5.26 -2.57 -0.46
CA PHE A 32 3.88 -2.36 -0.92
C PHE A 32 3.64 -0.94 -1.48
N TYR A 33 4.37 0.05 -0.97
CA TYR A 33 4.32 1.43 -1.43
C TYR A 33 5.44 1.78 -2.43
N ALA A 34 5.98 0.81 -3.17
CA ALA A 34 7.05 1.05 -4.14
C ALA A 34 6.78 2.20 -5.12
N PRO A 35 5.55 2.47 -5.61
CA PRO A 35 5.32 3.64 -6.48
C PRO A 35 5.73 4.97 -5.85
N GLN A 36 5.56 5.14 -4.53
CA GLN A 36 6.03 6.30 -3.76
C GLN A 36 7.56 6.44 -3.82
N PHE A 37 8.26 5.33 -3.58
CA PHE A 37 9.73 5.33 -3.53
C PHE A 37 10.35 5.42 -4.91
N VAL A 38 9.70 4.87 -5.93
CA VAL A 38 10.09 5.10 -7.32
C VAL A 38 9.90 6.58 -7.69
N ALA A 39 8.78 7.19 -7.30
CA ALA A 39 8.57 8.62 -7.53
C ALA A 39 9.64 9.49 -6.83
N LEU A 40 10.07 9.09 -5.64
CA LEU A 40 11.09 9.78 -4.87
C LEU A 40 12.50 9.55 -5.45
N TYR A 41 12.97 8.32 -5.45
CA TYR A 41 14.36 7.99 -5.82
C TYR A 41 14.59 7.95 -7.34
N GLY A 42 13.54 7.70 -8.14
CA GLY A 42 13.53 7.88 -9.59
C GLY A 42 13.42 9.36 -10.02
N ARG A 43 13.41 10.29 -9.05
CA ARG A 43 13.40 11.75 -9.25
C ARG A 43 12.15 12.30 -9.94
N HIS A 44 11.06 11.57 -9.97
CA HIS A 44 9.82 12.04 -10.60
C HIS A 44 9.24 13.25 -9.84
N PHE A 45 9.29 13.27 -8.49
CA PHE A 45 8.90 14.44 -7.70
C PHE A 45 9.79 15.65 -7.96
N ALA A 46 11.11 15.44 -8.02
CA ALA A 46 12.05 16.52 -8.33
C ALA A 46 11.86 17.11 -9.72
N ALA A 47 11.48 16.29 -10.72
CA ALA A 47 11.17 16.74 -12.07
C ALA A 47 9.92 17.66 -12.12
N GLU A 48 9.02 17.53 -11.14
CA GLU A 48 7.84 18.39 -10.95
C GLU A 48 8.12 19.58 -9.99
N GLY A 49 9.38 19.82 -9.60
CA GLY A 49 9.75 20.88 -8.68
C GLY A 49 9.25 20.67 -7.25
N LEU A 50 9.13 19.40 -6.82
CA LEU A 50 8.75 19.01 -5.47
C LEU A 50 9.95 18.43 -4.74
N ASP A 51 10.24 18.96 -3.54
CA ASP A 51 11.18 18.40 -2.56
C ASP A 51 10.41 17.61 -1.54
N VAL A 52 10.35 16.29 -1.72
CA VAL A 52 9.48 15.39 -0.96
C VAL A 52 10.28 14.66 0.12
N GLU A 53 9.81 14.77 1.36
CA GLU A 53 10.23 13.96 2.49
C GLU A 53 9.12 12.97 2.87
N VAL A 54 9.46 11.68 3.00
CA VAL A 54 8.52 10.63 3.42
C VAL A 54 8.75 10.30 4.88
N ILE A 55 7.73 10.55 5.70
CA ILE A 55 7.75 10.37 7.16
C ILE A 55 6.87 9.17 7.51
N THR A 56 7.46 8.15 8.12
CA THR A 56 6.69 7.02 8.66
C THR A 56 6.03 7.43 9.98
N ALA A 57 4.73 7.21 10.11
CA ALA A 57 3.98 7.52 11.32
C ALA A 57 4.54 6.71 12.50
N GLY A 58 4.87 7.40 13.58
CA GLY A 58 5.38 6.75 14.81
C GLY A 58 4.28 5.98 15.56
N ALA A 59 4.69 5.29 16.63
CA ALA A 59 3.76 4.56 17.49
C ALA A 59 2.66 5.49 18.04
N GLY A 60 1.39 5.10 17.84
CA GLY A 60 0.23 5.88 18.25
C GLY A 60 -0.17 7.02 17.31
N ALA A 61 0.66 7.39 16.34
CA ALA A 61 0.31 8.36 15.31
C ALA A 61 -0.41 7.67 14.13
N THR A 62 -1.29 8.42 13.48
CA THR A 62 -1.99 7.97 12.27
C THR A 62 -1.78 8.95 11.13
N THR A 63 -1.81 8.46 9.91
CA THR A 63 -1.71 9.33 8.72
C THR A 63 -2.91 10.27 8.58
N THR A 64 -4.10 9.84 9.03
CA THR A 64 -5.29 10.70 9.11
C THR A 64 -5.14 11.77 10.20
N GLY A 65 -4.57 11.42 11.36
CA GLY A 65 -4.24 12.38 12.42
C GLY A 65 -3.26 13.45 11.94
N ALA A 66 -2.19 13.05 11.26
CA ALA A 66 -1.20 14.00 10.72
C ALA A 66 -1.81 15.05 9.79
N LEU A 67 -2.84 14.67 8.98
CA LEU A 67 -3.58 15.61 8.13
C LEU A 67 -4.49 16.52 8.96
N MET A 68 -5.23 15.96 9.91
CA MET A 68 -6.17 16.72 10.75
C MET A 68 -5.47 17.72 11.65
N ASP A 69 -4.28 17.38 12.14
CA ASP A 69 -3.45 18.21 13.02
C ASP A 69 -2.56 19.21 12.24
N GLY A 70 -2.61 19.18 10.89
CA GLY A 70 -1.83 20.06 10.02
C GLY A 70 -0.33 19.75 9.96
N HIS A 71 0.10 18.56 10.41
CA HIS A 71 1.49 18.12 10.32
C HIS A 71 1.86 17.65 8.89
N ALA A 72 0.87 17.34 8.07
CA ALA A 72 1.04 16.94 6.68
C ALA A 72 -0.01 17.60 5.79
N GLU A 73 0.36 17.87 4.54
CA GLU A 73 -0.55 18.32 3.49
C GLU A 73 -1.09 17.13 2.69
N ILE A 74 -0.27 16.07 2.57
CA ILE A 74 -0.59 14.82 1.88
C ILE A 74 -0.19 13.64 2.76
N ALA A 75 -1.04 12.62 2.79
CA ALA A 75 -0.71 11.38 3.48
C ALA A 75 -1.11 10.16 2.65
N LEU A 76 -0.34 9.08 2.78
CA LEU A 76 -0.61 7.78 2.19
C LEU A 76 -1.35 6.91 3.19
N GLY A 77 -2.37 6.20 2.74
CA GLY A 77 -3.07 5.25 3.60
C GLY A 77 -4.18 4.48 2.90
N GLY A 78 -4.74 3.51 3.61
CA GLY A 78 -5.93 2.80 3.14
C GLY A 78 -7.17 3.70 3.28
N ILE A 79 -8.05 3.67 2.29
CA ILE A 79 -9.34 4.41 2.29
C ILE A 79 -10.17 4.06 3.53
N MET A 80 -10.03 2.85 4.05
CA MET A 80 -10.71 2.41 5.26
C MET A 80 -10.47 3.34 6.46
N ARG A 81 -9.30 4.00 6.55
CA ARG A 81 -9.01 4.93 7.66
C ARG A 81 -9.85 6.20 7.59
N SER A 82 -10.03 6.74 6.39
CA SER A 82 -10.90 7.89 6.17
C SER A 82 -12.37 7.52 6.33
N LEU A 83 -12.76 6.31 5.92
CA LEU A 83 -14.10 5.77 6.19
C LEU A 83 -14.38 5.63 7.69
N ASP A 84 -13.42 5.14 8.49
CA ASP A 84 -13.55 5.05 9.95
C ASP A 84 -13.68 6.43 10.60
N VAL A 85 -12.88 7.41 10.17
CA VAL A 85 -12.98 8.80 10.64
C VAL A 85 -14.38 9.38 10.32
N ALA A 86 -14.87 9.22 9.11
CA ALA A 86 -16.17 9.70 8.67
C ALA A 86 -17.33 8.97 9.39
N ASP A 87 -17.20 7.67 9.63
CA ASP A 87 -18.21 6.86 10.32
C ASP A 87 -18.40 7.29 11.78
N ARG A 88 -17.33 7.77 12.41
CA ARG A 88 -17.33 8.36 13.77
C ARG A 88 -17.72 9.84 13.79
N GLY A 89 -18.13 10.43 12.66
CA GLY A 89 -18.54 11.83 12.58
C GLY A 89 -17.40 12.83 12.47
N GLY A 90 -16.17 12.36 12.18
CA GLY A 90 -15.02 13.21 11.90
C GLY A 90 -15.06 13.83 10.50
N PRO A 91 -14.06 14.65 10.13
CA PRO A 91 -14.01 15.31 8.84
C PRO A 91 -13.80 14.31 7.70
N PHE A 92 -14.32 14.63 6.52
CA PHE A 92 -14.00 13.90 5.31
C PHE A 92 -12.58 14.23 4.85
N LEU A 93 -11.74 13.20 4.83
CA LEU A 93 -10.41 13.25 4.20
C LEU A 93 -10.56 12.73 2.78
N VAL A 94 -10.07 13.50 1.81
CA VAL A 94 -10.32 13.23 0.39
C VAL A 94 -9.14 12.50 -0.23
N HIS A 95 -9.39 11.31 -0.77
CA HIS A 95 -8.42 10.54 -1.53
C HIS A 95 -8.42 10.99 -2.99
N PHE A 96 -7.24 11.27 -3.55
CA PHE A 96 -7.10 11.87 -4.87
C PHE A 96 -6.20 11.11 -5.84
N ALA A 97 -5.39 10.15 -5.36
CA ALA A 97 -4.49 9.38 -6.21
C ALA A 97 -4.26 7.95 -5.70
N GLU A 98 -4.60 6.95 -6.51
CA GLU A 98 -4.45 5.53 -6.19
C GLU A 98 -2.98 5.08 -6.28
N VAL A 99 -2.55 4.30 -5.30
CA VAL A 99 -1.22 3.68 -5.25
C VAL A 99 -1.30 2.17 -5.42
N ASN A 100 -2.20 1.53 -4.69
CA ASN A 100 -2.39 0.08 -4.71
C ASN A 100 -3.85 -0.25 -5.08
N SER A 101 -4.02 -0.98 -6.17
CA SER A 101 -5.33 -1.41 -6.68
C SER A 101 -5.73 -2.83 -6.24
N ARG A 102 -4.89 -3.49 -5.42
CA ARG A 102 -5.16 -4.83 -4.87
C ARG A 102 -4.56 -4.97 -3.46
N ASN A 103 -5.11 -5.93 -2.72
CA ASN A 103 -4.54 -6.40 -1.45
C ASN A 103 -3.09 -6.88 -1.65
N GLY A 104 -2.15 -6.37 -0.86
CA GLY A 104 -0.71 -6.69 -0.95
C GLY A 104 -0.26 -7.88 -0.12
N PHE A 105 -1.20 -8.65 0.46
CA PHE A 105 -0.88 -9.77 1.33
C PHE A 105 -0.99 -11.11 0.61
N PHE A 106 -0.38 -12.11 1.24
CA PHE A 106 -0.32 -13.49 0.75
C PHE A 106 -0.67 -14.43 1.89
N LEU A 107 -1.30 -15.54 1.57
CA LEU A 107 -1.47 -16.64 2.48
C LEU A 107 -0.35 -17.66 2.19
N LEU A 108 0.43 -17.94 3.22
CA LEU A 108 1.50 -18.93 3.20
C LEU A 108 1.05 -20.18 3.94
N SER A 109 1.53 -21.32 3.50
CA SER A 109 1.31 -22.63 4.11
C SER A 109 2.65 -23.20 4.58
N ARG A 110 2.66 -23.88 5.72
CA ARG A 110 3.83 -24.62 6.21
C ARG A 110 4.17 -25.81 5.31
N GLU A 111 3.16 -26.44 4.73
CA GLU A 111 3.29 -27.56 3.82
C GLU A 111 3.09 -27.11 2.37
N ARG A 112 3.80 -27.75 1.44
CA ARG A 112 3.61 -27.50 0.01
C ARG A 112 2.22 -27.98 -0.42
N ARG A 113 1.42 -27.08 -1.03
CA ARG A 113 0.08 -27.35 -1.53
C ARG A 113 -0.01 -26.95 -3.00
N ALA A 114 0.09 -27.95 -3.89
CA ALA A 114 0.03 -27.69 -5.34
C ALA A 114 -1.38 -27.20 -5.77
N ASP A 115 -2.42 -27.72 -5.11
CA ASP A 115 -3.83 -27.45 -5.40
C ASP A 115 -4.54 -26.91 -4.17
N PHE A 116 -4.09 -25.74 -3.66
CA PHE A 116 -4.72 -25.11 -2.50
C PHE A 116 -6.21 -24.85 -2.71
N ARG A 117 -7.01 -25.23 -1.73
CA ARG A 117 -8.44 -24.93 -1.64
C ARG A 117 -8.73 -24.21 -0.35
N TRP A 118 -9.66 -23.28 -0.36
CA TRP A 118 -10.03 -22.55 0.85
C TRP A 118 -10.55 -23.45 1.98
N SER A 119 -11.17 -24.59 1.62
CA SER A 119 -11.56 -25.63 2.60
C SER A 119 -10.38 -26.26 3.34
N ASP A 120 -9.14 -26.15 2.84
CA ASP A 120 -7.94 -26.65 3.51
C ASP A 120 -7.63 -25.91 4.84
N LEU A 121 -8.25 -24.74 5.02
CA LEU A 121 -8.14 -23.95 6.26
C LEU A 121 -9.03 -24.47 7.38
N VAL A 122 -10.08 -25.26 7.07
CA VAL A 122 -11.03 -25.75 8.06
C VAL A 122 -10.31 -26.63 9.11
N GLY A 123 -10.49 -26.31 10.39
CA GLY A 123 -9.82 -26.97 11.51
C GLY A 123 -8.32 -26.68 11.66
N LYS A 124 -7.76 -25.82 10.79
CA LYS A 124 -6.36 -25.41 10.84
C LYS A 124 -6.17 -24.10 11.59
N THR A 125 -4.93 -23.84 12.01
CA THR A 125 -4.54 -22.57 12.64
C THR A 125 -3.94 -21.65 11.61
N LEU A 126 -4.58 -20.50 11.42
CA LEU A 126 -4.08 -19.39 10.60
C LEU A 126 -3.58 -18.29 11.51
N VAL A 127 -2.30 -17.99 11.43
CA VAL A 127 -1.69 -16.86 12.12
C VAL A 127 -1.88 -15.62 11.26
N ASP A 128 -2.51 -14.59 11.83
CA ASP A 128 -2.69 -13.27 11.23
C ASP A 128 -2.08 -12.23 12.19
N PHE A 129 -2.12 -10.96 11.85
CA PHE A 129 -1.52 -9.89 12.63
C PHE A 129 -2.54 -8.82 13.04
N ALA A 130 -2.27 -8.14 14.16
CA ALA A 130 -3.25 -7.29 14.82
C ALA A 130 -3.50 -5.95 14.09
N GLU A 131 -2.48 -5.37 13.41
CA GLU A 131 -2.45 -3.93 13.12
C GLU A 131 -3.24 -3.49 11.90
N ALA A 132 -3.56 -4.38 10.96
CA ALA A 132 -4.18 -4.00 9.70
C ALA A 132 -5.60 -4.56 9.56
N PRO A 133 -6.64 -3.73 9.72
CA PRO A 133 -8.02 -4.18 9.59
C PRO A 133 -8.41 -4.58 8.16
N THR A 134 -7.94 -3.88 7.12
CA THR A 134 -8.35 -4.17 5.74
C THR A 134 -7.96 -5.57 5.25
N PRO A 135 -6.72 -6.06 5.41
CA PRO A 135 -6.36 -7.44 5.07
C PRO A 135 -7.24 -8.47 5.79
N TRP A 136 -7.52 -8.23 7.07
CA TRP A 136 -8.43 -9.05 7.87
C TRP A 136 -9.84 -9.12 7.28
N GLN A 137 -10.44 -7.98 6.96
CA GLN A 137 -11.78 -7.93 6.38
C GLN A 137 -11.84 -8.60 5.00
N CYS A 138 -10.78 -8.42 4.21
CA CYS A 138 -10.64 -9.12 2.93
C CYS A 138 -10.55 -10.65 3.12
N LEU A 139 -9.80 -11.12 4.11
CA LEU A 139 -9.69 -12.56 4.42
C LEU A 139 -11.07 -13.14 4.78
N LEU A 140 -11.81 -12.51 5.68
CA LEU A 140 -13.16 -12.94 6.06
C LEU A 140 -14.10 -13.00 4.85
N THR A 141 -14.05 -11.98 4.00
CA THR A 141 -14.87 -11.90 2.79
C THR A 141 -14.52 -13.01 1.81
N VAL A 142 -13.24 -13.30 1.61
CA VAL A 142 -12.78 -14.36 0.71
C VAL A 142 -13.17 -15.75 1.23
N LEU A 143 -13.01 -16.01 2.55
CA LEU A 143 -13.46 -17.26 3.16
C LEU A 143 -14.95 -17.50 2.88
N ARG A 144 -15.81 -16.53 3.18
CA ARG A 144 -17.26 -16.62 2.93
C ARG A 144 -17.58 -16.82 1.45
N LYS A 145 -16.89 -16.10 0.55
CA LYS A 145 -17.05 -16.23 -0.91
C LYS A 145 -16.78 -17.65 -1.39
N HIS A 146 -15.88 -18.36 -0.75
CA HIS A 146 -15.54 -19.76 -1.05
C HIS A 146 -16.26 -20.78 -0.18
N GLY A 147 -17.33 -20.38 0.52
CA GLY A 147 -18.16 -21.29 1.32
C GLY A 147 -17.50 -21.77 2.61
N VAL A 148 -16.44 -21.11 3.07
CA VAL A 148 -15.78 -21.43 4.34
C VAL A 148 -16.29 -20.49 5.42
N ASP A 149 -16.88 -21.08 6.49
CA ASP A 149 -17.20 -20.31 7.69
C ASP A 149 -15.89 -19.89 8.39
N PRO A 150 -15.65 -18.58 8.59
CA PRO A 150 -14.49 -18.12 9.34
C PRO A 150 -14.37 -18.74 10.73
N GLY A 151 -15.49 -19.07 11.39
CA GLY A 151 -15.51 -19.75 12.69
C GLY A 151 -15.00 -21.19 12.65
N ALA A 152 -14.92 -21.81 11.48
CA ALA A 152 -14.34 -23.14 11.30
C ALA A 152 -12.80 -23.12 11.16
N VAL A 153 -12.19 -21.94 11.10
CA VAL A 153 -10.73 -21.72 11.03
C VAL A 153 -10.27 -21.14 12.37
N ARG A 154 -9.23 -21.69 12.98
CA ARG A 154 -8.63 -21.09 14.18
C ARG A 154 -7.75 -19.92 13.77
N ILE A 155 -8.32 -18.72 13.72
CA ILE A 155 -7.60 -17.51 13.31
C ILE A 155 -7.04 -16.81 14.56
N GLU A 156 -5.73 -16.71 14.63
CA GLU A 156 -5.01 -16.05 15.71
C GLU A 156 -4.49 -14.70 15.24
N ARG A 157 -5.05 -13.62 15.79
CA ARG A 157 -4.81 -12.25 15.38
C ARG A 157 -4.47 -11.33 16.54
N THR A 158 -3.68 -11.81 17.48
CA THR A 158 -3.32 -11.05 18.70
C THR A 158 -1.91 -10.47 18.69
N LEU A 159 -1.04 -10.99 17.82
CA LEU A 159 0.36 -10.60 17.74
C LEU A 159 0.60 -9.49 16.70
N PRO A 160 1.54 -8.57 16.96
CA PRO A 160 2.11 -7.72 15.93
C PRO A 160 2.77 -8.55 14.81
N LEU A 161 2.84 -7.99 13.60
CA LEU A 161 3.34 -8.72 12.43
C LEU A 161 4.73 -9.37 12.63
N PRO A 162 5.75 -8.69 13.20
CA PRO A 162 7.06 -9.33 13.43
C PRO A 162 6.97 -10.53 14.37
N GLU A 163 6.14 -10.44 15.42
CA GLU A 163 5.94 -11.52 16.40
C GLU A 163 5.15 -12.69 15.82
N ALA A 164 4.14 -12.41 14.99
CA ALA A 164 3.37 -13.41 14.24
C ALA A 164 4.30 -14.22 13.30
N ILE A 165 5.18 -13.54 12.57
CA ILE A 165 6.20 -14.17 11.72
C ILE A 165 7.16 -15.01 12.55
N ALA A 166 7.65 -14.49 13.68
CA ALA A 166 8.55 -15.21 14.56
C ALA A 166 7.89 -16.45 15.18
N ALA A 167 6.60 -16.37 15.57
CA ALA A 167 5.82 -17.51 16.04
C ALA A 167 5.67 -18.57 14.95
N PHE A 168 5.34 -18.16 13.72
CA PHE A 168 5.26 -19.07 12.59
C PHE A 168 6.61 -19.75 12.30
N ARG A 169 7.74 -19.05 12.33
CA ARG A 169 9.08 -19.63 12.19
C ARG A 169 9.38 -20.69 13.25
N ARG A 170 8.90 -20.53 14.47
CA ARG A 170 9.06 -21.52 15.56
C ARG A 170 8.10 -22.72 15.47
N GLY A 171 7.33 -22.84 14.41
CA GLY A 171 6.43 -23.96 14.19
C GLY A 171 4.96 -23.72 14.61
N HIS A 172 4.60 -22.50 15.03
CA HIS A 172 3.24 -22.18 15.41
C HIS A 172 2.36 -21.88 14.18
N GLY A 173 1.17 -22.49 14.14
CA GLY A 173 0.22 -22.34 13.02
C GLY A 173 0.52 -23.17 11.78
N ASP A 174 -0.51 -23.47 11.02
CA ASP A 174 -0.46 -24.19 9.74
C ASP A 174 -0.30 -23.21 8.56
N PHE A 175 -0.90 -22.03 8.70
CA PHE A 175 -0.93 -20.95 7.72
C PHE A 175 -0.53 -19.62 8.34
N LEU A 176 -0.01 -18.71 7.51
CA LEU A 176 0.34 -17.34 7.89
C LEU A 176 -0.14 -16.36 6.83
N GLN A 177 -0.85 -15.30 7.23
CA GLN A 177 -1.08 -14.15 6.36
C GLN A 177 0.03 -13.12 6.55
N THR A 178 0.74 -12.74 5.49
CA THR A 178 1.82 -11.75 5.56
C THR A 178 2.02 -11.02 4.23
N GLY A 179 2.77 -9.93 4.25
CA GLY A 179 3.16 -9.15 3.07
C GLY A 179 4.64 -9.25 2.72
N GLN A 180 5.07 -8.44 1.76
CA GLN A 180 6.48 -8.33 1.39
C GLN A 180 7.25 -7.38 2.32
N PRO A 181 8.52 -7.65 2.62
CA PRO A 181 9.41 -8.70 2.04
C PRO A 181 9.29 -10.08 2.70
N PHE A 182 8.59 -10.20 3.83
CA PHE A 182 8.52 -11.39 4.67
C PHE A 182 8.03 -12.65 3.93
N THR A 183 7.11 -12.48 2.96
CA THR A 183 6.67 -13.58 2.10
C THR A 183 7.86 -14.21 1.38
N GLU A 184 8.73 -13.41 0.75
CA GLU A 184 9.89 -13.93 0.00
C GLU A 184 10.99 -14.45 0.92
N GLU A 185 11.15 -13.89 2.11
CA GLU A 185 12.08 -14.40 3.11
C GLU A 185 11.69 -15.81 3.57
N LEU A 186 10.42 -15.99 3.96
CA LEU A 186 9.91 -17.28 4.45
C LEU A 186 9.87 -18.38 3.36
N ILE A 187 9.63 -17.99 2.11
CA ILE A 187 9.72 -18.91 0.98
C ILE A 187 11.17 -19.23 0.66
N GLY A 188 12.04 -18.23 0.69
CA GLY A 188 13.44 -18.37 0.34
C GLY A 188 14.25 -19.23 1.30
N ASP A 189 13.91 -19.20 2.59
CA ASP A 189 14.55 -20.04 3.62
C ASP A 189 13.87 -21.40 3.86
N GLY A 190 12.81 -21.69 3.09
CA GLY A 190 12.09 -22.96 3.16
C GLY A 190 11.13 -23.09 4.36
N THR A 191 10.89 -22.01 5.12
CA THR A 191 9.94 -22.02 6.26
C THR A 191 8.49 -22.16 5.78
N ALA A 192 8.17 -21.65 4.60
CA ALA A 192 6.79 -21.62 4.07
C ALA A 192 6.74 -21.79 2.55
N TYR A 193 5.54 -22.09 2.08
CA TYR A 193 5.18 -22.13 0.67
C TYR A 193 4.03 -21.17 0.41
N LEU A 194 4.01 -20.55 -0.77
CA LEU A 194 2.87 -19.75 -1.19
C LEU A 194 1.64 -20.65 -1.38
N ALA A 195 0.57 -20.37 -0.63
CA ALA A 195 -0.72 -21.03 -0.84
C ALA A 195 -1.57 -20.22 -1.84
N VAL A 196 -1.76 -18.92 -1.60
CA VAL A 196 -2.57 -18.07 -2.47
C VAL A 196 -2.22 -16.59 -2.34
N SER A 197 -2.39 -15.83 -3.43
CA SER A 197 -2.39 -14.38 -3.45
C SER A 197 -3.72 -13.83 -2.92
N MET A 198 -3.69 -13.07 -1.84
CA MET A 198 -4.88 -12.39 -1.32
C MET A 198 -5.36 -11.27 -2.24
N GLY A 199 -4.45 -10.68 -3.03
CA GLY A 199 -4.80 -9.67 -4.03
C GLY A 199 -5.61 -10.24 -5.18
N GLU A 200 -5.30 -11.45 -5.63
CA GLU A 200 -6.08 -12.16 -6.65
C GLU A 200 -7.42 -12.65 -6.08
N ALA A 201 -7.41 -13.23 -4.90
CA ALA A 201 -8.60 -13.77 -4.24
C ALA A 201 -9.63 -12.67 -3.90
N THR A 202 -9.17 -11.52 -3.40
CA THR A 202 -10.02 -10.36 -3.10
C THR A 202 -10.55 -9.72 -4.39
N GLY A 203 -9.68 -9.60 -5.40
CA GLY A 203 -9.95 -8.82 -6.61
C GLY A 203 -9.56 -7.34 -6.47
N PRO A 204 -9.87 -6.52 -7.49
CA PRO A 204 -9.52 -5.11 -7.51
C PRO A 204 -10.27 -4.31 -6.41
N VAL A 205 -9.51 -3.65 -5.57
CA VAL A 205 -9.99 -2.68 -4.57
C VAL A 205 -8.93 -1.58 -4.40
N PRO A 206 -9.29 -0.30 -4.23
CA PRO A 206 -8.35 0.77 -3.96
C PRO A 206 -7.80 0.61 -2.54
N PHE A 207 -6.78 -0.22 -2.41
CA PHE A 207 -6.26 -0.66 -1.11
C PHE A 207 -5.49 0.44 -0.39
N SER A 208 -4.72 1.23 -1.15
CA SER A 208 -4.00 2.39 -0.64
C SER A 208 -3.99 3.52 -1.66
N SER A 209 -4.13 4.73 -1.18
CA SER A 209 -4.16 5.95 -1.99
C SER A 209 -3.64 7.14 -1.19
N TYR A 210 -3.27 8.20 -1.88
CA TYR A 210 -2.97 9.47 -1.25
C TYR A 210 -4.25 10.22 -0.92
N MET A 211 -4.24 10.82 0.26
CA MET A 211 -5.33 11.61 0.80
C MET A 211 -4.85 12.98 1.28
N THR A 212 -5.77 13.92 1.35
CA THR A 212 -5.56 15.29 1.83
C THR A 212 -6.82 15.83 2.50
N THR A 213 -6.75 17.02 3.06
CA THR A 213 -7.92 17.73 3.59
C THR A 213 -8.69 18.42 2.47
N GLY A 214 -10.00 18.63 2.65
CA GLY A 214 -10.82 19.40 1.69
C GLY A 214 -10.32 20.84 1.49
N ALA A 215 -9.68 21.44 2.50
CA ALA A 215 -9.05 22.76 2.38
C ALA A 215 -7.85 22.69 1.42
N PHE A 216 -6.92 21.77 1.64
CA PHE A 216 -5.75 21.66 0.78
C PHE A 216 -6.09 21.19 -0.64
N LEU A 217 -7.17 20.40 -0.81
CA LEU A 217 -7.66 20.03 -2.15
C LEU A 217 -8.03 21.26 -3.00
N ARG A 218 -8.58 22.30 -2.36
CA ARG A 218 -8.91 23.58 -3.03
C ARG A 218 -7.71 24.50 -3.17
N ASP A 219 -6.99 24.72 -2.07
CA ASP A 219 -5.98 25.78 -1.97
C ASP A 219 -4.59 25.34 -2.48
N GLY A 220 -4.30 24.02 -2.42
CA GLY A 220 -3.06 23.39 -2.85
C GLY A 220 -3.14 22.65 -4.19
N ARG A 221 -4.16 22.96 -5.03
CA ARG A 221 -4.44 22.18 -6.24
C ARG A 221 -3.24 22.09 -7.20
N ASP A 222 -2.44 23.12 -7.33
CA ASP A 222 -1.22 23.10 -8.16
C ASP A 222 -0.19 22.08 -7.66
N VAL A 223 -0.04 21.97 -6.34
CA VAL A 223 0.82 20.97 -5.70
C VAL A 223 0.29 19.57 -5.96
N LEU A 224 -1.02 19.34 -5.80
CA LEU A 224 -1.65 18.05 -6.05
C LEU A 224 -1.53 17.62 -7.52
N VAL A 225 -1.64 18.55 -8.48
CA VAL A 225 -1.44 18.28 -9.91
C VAL A 225 0.00 17.84 -10.18
N ARG A 226 1.00 18.57 -9.69
CA ARG A 226 2.41 18.22 -9.84
C ARG A 226 2.73 16.89 -9.16
N PHE A 227 2.23 16.69 -7.94
CA PHE A 227 2.39 15.46 -7.19
C PHE A 227 1.81 14.24 -7.93
N THR A 228 0.59 14.35 -8.42
CA THR A 228 -0.11 13.26 -9.13
C THR A 228 0.57 12.96 -10.46
N ARG A 229 1.10 13.98 -11.16
CA ARG A 229 1.87 13.79 -12.40
C ARG A 229 3.17 13.03 -12.13
N ALA A 230 3.88 13.36 -11.07
CA ALA A 230 5.07 12.62 -10.64
C ALA A 230 4.76 11.16 -10.32
N LEU A 231 3.69 10.92 -9.54
CA LEU A 231 3.24 9.57 -9.22
C LEU A 231 2.87 8.78 -10.50
N HIS A 232 2.09 9.37 -11.39
CA HIS A 232 1.69 8.72 -12.64
C HIS A 232 2.88 8.41 -13.53
N SER A 233 3.87 9.32 -13.61
CA SER A 233 5.12 9.07 -14.31
C SER A 233 5.87 7.86 -13.73
N ALA A 234 5.94 7.74 -12.42
CA ALA A 234 6.52 6.57 -11.74
C ALA A 234 5.74 5.27 -12.04
N GLN A 235 4.41 5.31 -11.96
CA GLN A 235 3.55 4.16 -12.27
C GLN A 235 3.74 3.70 -13.73
N ARG A 236 3.80 4.62 -14.67
CA ARG A 236 4.07 4.32 -16.10
C ARG A 236 5.45 3.71 -16.31
N TRP A 237 6.46 4.21 -15.62
CA TRP A 237 7.81 3.64 -15.68
C TRP A 237 7.82 2.22 -15.12
N MET A 238 7.25 2.00 -13.92
CA MET A 238 7.16 0.69 -13.28
C MET A 238 6.42 -0.36 -14.13
N ALA A 239 5.41 0.05 -14.90
CA ALA A 239 4.65 -0.84 -15.77
C ALA A 239 5.48 -1.43 -16.92
N ARG A 240 6.68 -0.90 -17.20
CA ARG A 240 7.57 -1.29 -18.31
C ARG A 240 8.95 -1.74 -17.84
N ALA A 241 9.30 -1.41 -16.59
CA ALA A 241 10.63 -1.67 -16.04
C ALA A 241 10.77 -3.14 -15.62
N ASP A 242 12.00 -3.64 -15.68
CA ASP A 242 12.35 -4.94 -15.11
C ASP A 242 12.21 -4.90 -13.58
N PRO A 243 11.73 -5.98 -12.93
CA PRO A 243 11.68 -6.08 -11.47
C PRO A 243 12.99 -5.72 -10.77
N LYS A 244 14.13 -6.02 -11.40
CA LYS A 244 15.46 -5.70 -10.89
C LYS A 244 15.69 -4.18 -10.84
N ASP A 245 15.26 -3.46 -11.87
CA ASP A 245 15.45 -2.00 -11.96
C ASP A 245 14.56 -1.28 -10.96
N ILE A 246 13.32 -1.73 -10.78
CA ILE A 246 12.42 -1.22 -9.72
C ILE A 246 13.04 -1.48 -8.34
N ALA A 247 13.49 -2.71 -8.08
CA ALA A 247 14.11 -3.08 -6.82
C ALA A 247 15.40 -2.28 -6.53
N ALA A 248 16.20 -1.98 -7.55
CA ALA A 248 17.37 -1.13 -7.44
C ALA A 248 17.00 0.32 -7.12
N THR A 249 15.98 0.86 -7.79
CA THR A 249 15.51 2.24 -7.59
C THR A 249 15.02 2.47 -6.16
N ILE A 250 14.28 1.52 -5.58
CA ILE A 250 13.75 1.66 -4.22
C ILE A 250 14.74 1.23 -3.12
N ALA A 251 15.94 0.74 -3.48
CA ALA A 251 16.94 0.24 -2.53
C ALA A 251 17.26 1.19 -1.36
N PRO A 252 17.34 2.52 -1.55
CA PRO A 252 17.64 3.43 -0.43
C PRO A 252 16.59 3.40 0.69
N ALA A 253 15.33 3.06 0.37
CA ALA A 253 14.26 2.96 1.36
C ALA A 253 14.22 1.61 2.09
N PHE A 254 14.94 0.59 1.59
CA PHE A 254 14.90 -0.81 2.03
C PHE A 254 16.33 -1.39 2.05
N ALA A 255 17.27 -0.66 2.62
CA ALA A 255 18.68 -1.06 2.68
C ALA A 255 18.89 -2.34 3.51
N GLU A 256 18.02 -2.60 4.48
CA GLU A 256 18.02 -3.78 5.33
C GLU A 256 17.51 -5.05 4.62
N VAL A 257 16.79 -4.92 3.49
CA VAL A 257 16.27 -6.04 2.72
C VAL A 257 17.31 -6.48 1.67
N GLN A 258 17.68 -7.74 1.68
CA GLN A 258 18.63 -8.31 0.71
C GLN A 258 18.13 -8.04 -0.73
N ALA A 259 19.06 -7.77 -1.65
CA ALA A 259 18.73 -7.33 -3.00
C ALA A 259 17.90 -8.36 -3.80
N ASP A 260 18.19 -9.65 -3.63
CA ASP A 260 17.47 -10.75 -4.27
C ASP A 260 16.05 -10.93 -3.69
N ILE A 261 15.89 -10.77 -2.36
CA ILE A 261 14.58 -10.75 -1.68
C ILE A 261 13.75 -9.57 -2.19
N ARG A 262 14.34 -8.37 -2.24
CA ARG A 262 13.67 -7.17 -2.74
C ARG A 262 13.24 -7.32 -4.20
N GLN A 263 14.08 -7.92 -5.05
CA GLN A 263 13.73 -8.19 -6.45
C GLN A 263 12.59 -9.19 -6.57
N ARG A 264 12.60 -10.29 -5.81
CA ARG A 264 11.51 -11.27 -5.80
C ARG A 264 10.20 -10.66 -5.29
N ALA A 265 10.26 -9.84 -4.24
CA ALA A 265 9.10 -9.13 -3.70
C ALA A 265 8.45 -8.20 -4.75
N VAL A 266 9.28 -7.45 -5.47
CA VAL A 266 8.82 -6.59 -6.58
C VAL A 266 8.20 -7.43 -7.70
N ALA A 267 8.86 -8.51 -8.13
CA ALA A 267 8.36 -9.40 -9.18
C ALA A 267 6.99 -10.01 -8.81
N ARG A 268 6.83 -10.43 -7.55
CA ARG A 268 5.55 -10.97 -7.08
C ARG A 268 4.43 -9.93 -7.07
N TYR A 269 4.72 -8.69 -6.64
CA TYR A 269 3.74 -7.61 -6.70
C TYR A 269 3.36 -7.21 -8.12
N LEU A 270 4.28 -7.25 -9.07
CA LEU A 270 3.99 -7.05 -10.49
C LEU A 270 3.08 -8.17 -11.05
N THR A 271 3.41 -9.43 -10.75
CA THR A 271 2.57 -10.59 -11.15
C THR A 271 1.16 -10.49 -10.59
N GLN A 272 1.02 -10.12 -9.32
CA GLN A 272 -0.27 -9.91 -8.66
C GLN A 272 -1.02 -8.67 -9.17
N GLN A 273 -0.35 -7.77 -9.91
CA GLN A 273 -0.89 -6.46 -10.31
C GLN A 273 -1.31 -5.61 -9.09
N THR A 274 -0.46 -5.61 -8.07
CA THR A 274 -0.74 -4.94 -6.80
C THR A 274 -0.83 -3.42 -6.95
N TRP A 275 0.08 -2.85 -7.73
CA TRP A 275 0.17 -1.41 -7.92
C TRP A 275 -0.79 -0.92 -8.98
N ALA A 276 -1.39 0.23 -8.74
CA ALA A 276 -2.26 0.90 -9.69
C ALA A 276 -1.46 1.32 -10.94
N ARG A 277 -2.06 1.13 -12.11
CA ARG A 277 -1.45 1.53 -13.41
C ARG A 277 -1.54 3.02 -13.67
N ASP A 278 -2.49 3.66 -13.04
CA ASP A 278 -2.75 5.10 -13.08
C ASP A 278 -3.32 5.55 -11.72
N PRO A 279 -3.33 6.86 -11.43
CA PRO A 279 -3.77 7.37 -10.13
C PRO A 279 -5.30 7.43 -9.93
N ILE A 280 -6.12 6.99 -10.89
CA ILE A 280 -7.57 7.12 -10.80
C ILE A 280 -8.16 6.07 -9.84
N ILE A 281 -8.79 6.52 -8.76
CA ILE A 281 -9.53 5.66 -7.84
C ILE A 281 -10.90 5.37 -8.45
N ARG A 282 -11.16 4.14 -8.84
CA ARG A 282 -12.37 3.78 -9.58
C ARG A 282 -13.53 3.44 -8.64
N ARG A 283 -14.70 3.99 -8.93
CA ARG A 283 -15.94 3.81 -8.15
C ARG A 283 -16.29 2.34 -7.87
N PRO A 284 -16.28 1.40 -8.84
CA PRO A 284 -16.63 0.01 -8.55
C PRO A 284 -15.72 -0.65 -7.49
N GLY A 285 -14.43 -0.33 -7.52
CA GLY A 285 -13.47 -0.79 -6.52
C GLY A 285 -13.73 -0.21 -5.13
N TYR A 286 -14.04 1.10 -5.04
CA TYR A 286 -14.41 1.76 -3.80
C TYR A 286 -15.69 1.15 -3.19
N GLU A 287 -16.73 0.96 -4.00
CA GLU A 287 -17.99 0.38 -3.54
C GLU A 287 -17.81 -1.05 -3.06
N TYR A 288 -16.94 -1.82 -3.72
CA TYR A 288 -16.61 -3.18 -3.28
C TYR A 288 -15.81 -3.17 -1.98
N LEU A 289 -14.80 -2.30 -1.83
CA LEU A 289 -14.08 -2.14 -0.57
C LEU A 289 -15.02 -1.74 0.57
N GLN A 290 -15.89 -0.79 0.34
CA GLN A 290 -16.87 -0.35 1.33
C GLN A 290 -17.80 -1.48 1.77
N ARG A 291 -18.26 -2.32 0.84
CA ARG A 291 -19.06 -3.52 1.15
C ARG A 291 -18.30 -4.50 2.04
N ILE A 292 -17.03 -4.78 1.70
CA ILE A 292 -16.15 -5.61 2.54
C ILE A 292 -16.11 -5.09 3.99
N LEU A 293 -15.97 -3.78 4.15
CA LEU A 293 -15.86 -3.14 5.48
C LEU A 293 -17.19 -3.13 6.25
N LEU A 294 -18.32 -2.96 5.54
CA LEU A 294 -19.68 -3.06 6.11
C LEU A 294 -19.99 -4.49 6.54
N ASP A 295 -19.78 -5.47 5.67
CA ASP A 295 -20.04 -6.88 5.94
C ASP A 295 -19.17 -7.43 7.08
N GLY A 296 -17.99 -6.84 7.27
CA GLY A 296 -17.09 -7.13 8.37
C GLY A 296 -17.35 -6.33 9.64
N GLY A 297 -18.33 -5.40 9.64
CA GLY A 297 -18.67 -4.57 10.79
C GLY A 297 -17.61 -3.52 11.16
N PHE A 298 -16.67 -3.22 10.25
CA PHE A 298 -15.64 -2.22 10.48
C PHE A 298 -16.19 -0.79 10.39
N ILE A 299 -17.12 -0.55 9.49
CA ILE A 299 -17.93 0.67 9.39
C ILE A 299 -19.41 0.33 9.56
N LYS A 300 -20.22 1.28 10.03
CA LYS A 300 -21.65 1.07 10.36
C LYS A 300 -22.58 1.51 9.25
N ARG A 301 -22.12 2.39 8.34
CA ARG A 301 -22.92 2.96 7.26
C ARG A 301 -22.10 3.11 5.99
N ALA A 302 -22.81 3.16 4.86
CA ALA A 302 -22.18 3.52 3.59
C ALA A 302 -21.94 5.03 3.51
N HIS A 303 -20.83 5.40 2.90
CA HIS A 303 -20.45 6.77 2.59
C HIS A 303 -20.42 6.96 1.07
N ARG A 304 -20.86 8.13 0.61
CA ARG A 304 -20.85 8.41 -0.83
C ARG A 304 -19.41 8.47 -1.34
N TYR A 305 -19.21 8.00 -2.55
CA TYR A 305 -17.90 8.06 -3.22
C TYR A 305 -17.38 9.51 -3.28
N GLU A 306 -18.24 10.47 -3.64
CA GLU A 306 -17.91 11.87 -3.80
C GLU A 306 -17.51 12.59 -2.50
N ASP A 307 -17.88 12.04 -1.35
CA ASP A 307 -17.53 12.62 -0.05
C ASP A 307 -16.05 12.32 0.33
N LEU A 308 -15.50 11.21 -0.19
CA LEU A 308 -14.16 10.75 0.16
C LEU A 308 -13.19 10.66 -1.03
N ILE A 309 -13.68 10.70 -2.25
CA ILE A 309 -12.87 10.53 -3.46
C ILE A 309 -13.04 11.74 -4.38
N ASP A 310 -11.93 12.33 -4.80
CA ASP A 310 -11.87 13.33 -5.87
C ASP A 310 -10.90 12.86 -6.94
N THR A 311 -11.40 12.47 -8.10
CA THR A 311 -10.59 12.00 -9.23
C THR A 311 -10.19 13.12 -10.19
N SER A 312 -10.65 14.35 -9.98
CA SER A 312 -10.50 15.44 -10.94
C SER A 312 -9.04 15.75 -11.29
N VAL A 313 -8.13 15.62 -10.32
CA VAL A 313 -6.68 15.78 -10.54
C VAL A 313 -6.12 14.59 -11.32
N ALA A 314 -6.47 13.37 -10.94
CA ALA A 314 -5.99 12.16 -11.60
C ALA A 314 -6.48 12.05 -13.04
N GLU A 315 -7.77 12.35 -13.30
CA GLU A 315 -8.37 12.36 -14.64
C GLU A 315 -7.71 13.41 -15.56
N GLN A 316 -7.44 14.61 -15.03
CA GLN A 316 -6.72 15.65 -15.75
C GLN A 316 -5.34 15.17 -16.21
N ILE A 317 -4.62 14.43 -15.36
CA ILE A 317 -3.26 13.96 -15.66
C ILE A 317 -3.30 12.78 -16.65
N VAL A 318 -4.20 11.82 -16.45
CA VAL A 318 -4.31 10.63 -17.32
C VAL A 318 -4.85 11.01 -18.69
N GLY A 319 -5.80 11.95 -18.77
CA GLY A 319 -6.35 12.42 -20.04
C GLY A 319 -5.39 13.29 -20.86
N ALA A 320 -4.33 13.84 -20.24
CA ALA A 320 -3.31 14.64 -20.90
C ALA A 320 -2.05 13.83 -21.30
N ALA A 321 -1.97 12.54 -20.94
CA ALA A 321 -0.84 11.63 -21.20
C ALA A 321 -1.12 10.75 -22.41
#